data_67a92c0366abc66412335f4f69d2c4f1
#
_entry.id   67a92c0366abc66412335f4f69d2c4f1
#
_cell.length_a   1.000
_cell.length_b   1.000
_cell.length_c   1.000
_cell.angle_alpha   90.00
_cell.angle_beta   90.00
_cell.angle_gamma   90.00
#
_symmetry.space_group_name_H-M   'P 1'
#
loop_
_entity.id
_entity.type
_entity.pdbx_description
1 polymer ?
#
loop_
_entity_poly.entity_id
_entity_poly.type
_entity_poly.pdbx_seq_one_letter_code
_entity_poly.pdbx_strand_id
1 'polypeptide(L)'
;MHRHLVQDTQRYSMLLHTSYNPDFLQDAKDRQLFLCAVLKNVEQMQGNMEIAKLEIKDMLNMDIPYFYSNTSKEDLYGSEGEVVKNYFAESSIQHLRNKICSMGKKDREEQIRFIKIILTDLNDVKVEKPKKDINELCISRSDNEHGQKEYKKNAILKILHTLEQKAFYGDDGQDINWIGITSIGNSENSSWNIQPLGVYLYEGLGGIALFYNALQQSDFDVDLSAACKAFETMMFQYTDDMLERSTDLEKESSGAYAGEASVIYVYEVLYKITGKQKYLEYAEKHCKILEYALKADENNDLIYGNAGAVIVLLNLYHLAQKDIYLQLACEAGNILIKNQNKGKWCCGNGQSLSGLSHGITGIIYALTKLNNEQFHIEYQKAIHSGLIYENTMYSDKYNNWLDNREEAKKEENSDNRCMAAWCHGAPGILLARSKMYNLVKDSSDYITVQCDIERALFATKMYGFTDNDCLCHGNLGNTEILLEYSKECNDEEVRHMMLSARTQIAMDIINENYDCARSYLHGYKIPGFMTGISGMGYSLLRDLYPELPCILALEI
;
A
#
# COMPACT_ATOMS: atom_id res chain seq x y z
N MET A 1 -23.76 -4.91 -7.51
CA MET A 1 -24.93 -4.33 -6.79
C MET A 1 -25.40 -3.13 -7.59
N HIS A 2 -26.56 -3.20 -8.24
CA HIS A 2 -27.07 -2.05 -9.02
C HIS A 2 -27.42 -0.92 -8.05
N ARG A 3 -26.81 0.26 -8.23
CA ARG A 3 -27.19 1.46 -7.49
C ARG A 3 -28.54 1.94 -8.02
N HIS A 4 -29.54 2.06 -7.12
CA HIS A 4 -30.84 2.61 -7.47
C HIS A 4 -30.84 4.13 -7.51
N LEU A 5 -29.87 4.74 -6.81
CA LEU A 5 -29.64 6.18 -6.73
C LEU A 5 -28.35 6.55 -7.42
N VAL A 6 -28.28 7.70 -8.08
CA VAL A 6 -27.04 8.23 -8.68
C VAL A 6 -26.06 8.67 -7.58
N GLN A 7 -26.57 9.16 -6.45
CA GLN A 7 -25.78 9.61 -5.29
C GLN A 7 -26.17 8.84 -4.04
N ASP A 8 -25.39 8.98 -2.95
CA ASP A 8 -25.79 8.52 -1.63
C ASP A 8 -26.75 9.50 -0.94
N THR A 9 -27.50 9.02 0.06
CA THR A 9 -28.53 9.79 0.75
C THR A 9 -27.98 11.05 1.45
N GLN A 10 -26.77 11.00 1.98
CA GLN A 10 -26.14 12.17 2.61
C GLN A 10 -25.90 13.27 1.58
N ARG A 11 -25.49 12.91 0.39
CA ARG A 11 -25.21 13.85 -0.69
C ARG A 11 -26.47 14.54 -1.19
N TYR A 12 -27.61 13.83 -1.26
CA TYR A 12 -28.90 14.46 -1.55
C TYR A 12 -29.32 15.45 -0.47
N SER A 13 -29.16 15.09 0.80
CA SER A 13 -29.43 16.01 1.92
C SER A 13 -28.57 17.27 1.84
N MET A 14 -27.27 17.12 1.54
CA MET A 14 -26.35 18.23 1.35
C MET A 14 -26.73 19.11 0.16
N LEU A 15 -27.09 18.50 -0.99
CA LEU A 15 -27.51 19.22 -2.19
C LEU A 15 -28.80 20.01 -1.93
N LEU A 16 -29.78 19.40 -1.26
CA LEU A 16 -30.99 20.08 -0.85
C LEU A 16 -30.68 21.27 0.06
N HIS A 17 -29.90 21.05 1.11
CA HIS A 17 -29.53 22.13 2.03
C HIS A 17 -28.80 23.27 1.31
N THR A 18 -27.85 22.97 0.44
CA THR A 18 -27.11 23.97 -0.35
C THR A 18 -28.04 24.71 -1.33
N SER A 19 -29.07 24.05 -1.88
CA SER A 19 -30.03 24.66 -2.81
C SER A 19 -30.89 25.75 -2.19
N TYR A 20 -30.88 25.89 -0.84
CA TYR A 20 -31.52 26.98 -0.12
C TYR A 20 -30.62 28.21 0.05
N ASN A 21 -29.41 28.21 -0.44
CA ASN A 21 -28.59 29.41 -0.44
C ASN A 21 -29.32 30.53 -1.20
N PRO A 22 -29.36 31.76 -0.68
CA PRO A 22 -30.00 32.91 -1.31
C PRO A 22 -29.59 33.09 -2.79
N ASP A 23 -28.36 32.76 -3.15
CA ASP A 23 -27.86 32.89 -4.53
C ASP A 23 -28.62 31.98 -5.51
N PHE A 24 -29.10 30.80 -5.07
CA PHE A 24 -29.88 29.87 -5.87
C PHE A 24 -31.41 30.09 -5.77
N LEU A 25 -31.84 30.93 -4.86
CA LEU A 25 -33.27 31.23 -4.67
C LEU A 25 -33.73 32.50 -5.38
N GLN A 26 -32.81 33.21 -6.03
CA GLN A 26 -33.15 34.45 -6.76
C GLN A 26 -33.99 34.16 -8.03
N ASP A 27 -33.69 33.04 -8.72
CA ASP A 27 -34.45 32.54 -9.86
C ASP A 27 -34.67 31.02 -9.71
N ALA A 28 -35.89 30.54 -9.99
CA ALA A 28 -36.23 29.13 -9.97
C ALA A 28 -35.35 28.30 -10.91
N LYS A 29 -34.87 28.89 -12.02
CA LYS A 29 -33.94 28.25 -12.96
C LYS A 29 -32.55 28.02 -12.36
N ASP A 30 -32.05 28.94 -11.55
CA ASP A 30 -30.72 28.79 -10.93
C ASP A 30 -30.72 27.62 -9.95
N ARG A 31 -31.77 27.48 -9.14
CA ARG A 31 -31.95 26.31 -8.28
C ARG A 31 -32.08 25.02 -9.07
N GLN A 32 -32.85 25.04 -10.17
CA GLN A 32 -33.00 23.89 -11.04
C GLN A 32 -31.66 23.49 -11.68
N LEU A 33 -30.89 24.44 -12.20
CA LEU A 33 -29.55 24.20 -12.78
C LEU A 33 -28.59 23.63 -11.74
N PHE A 34 -28.61 24.15 -10.53
CA PHE A 34 -27.81 23.62 -9.43
C PHE A 34 -28.13 22.15 -9.13
N LEU A 35 -29.42 21.81 -9.00
CA LEU A 35 -29.86 20.44 -8.76
C LEU A 35 -29.57 19.51 -9.95
N CYS A 36 -29.56 20.04 -11.18
CA CYS A 36 -29.15 19.30 -12.38
C CYS A 36 -27.65 18.93 -12.37
N ALA A 37 -26.85 19.42 -11.42
CA ALA A 37 -25.47 18.96 -11.27
C ALA A 37 -25.37 17.42 -11.02
N VAL A 38 -26.43 16.80 -10.52
CA VAL A 38 -26.54 15.33 -10.43
C VAL A 38 -26.34 14.65 -11.79
N LEU A 39 -26.78 15.27 -12.89
CA LEU A 39 -26.65 14.71 -14.25
C LEU A 39 -25.19 14.65 -14.73
N LYS A 40 -24.31 15.52 -14.25
CA LYS A 40 -22.91 15.56 -14.69
C LYS A 40 -22.17 14.27 -14.42
N ASN A 41 -22.59 13.51 -13.43
CA ASN A 41 -21.92 12.28 -13.00
C ASN A 41 -22.63 11.01 -13.50
N VAL A 42 -23.76 11.13 -14.20
CA VAL A 42 -24.55 9.94 -14.63
C VAL A 42 -23.78 9.09 -15.63
N GLU A 43 -23.14 9.71 -16.61
CA GLU A 43 -22.33 9.00 -17.61
C GLU A 43 -21.08 8.39 -16.96
N GLN A 44 -20.40 9.13 -16.10
CA GLN A 44 -19.20 8.69 -15.38
C GLN A 44 -19.45 7.54 -14.40
N MET A 45 -20.65 7.49 -13.81
CA MET A 45 -21.02 6.47 -12.83
C MET A 45 -21.80 5.29 -13.44
N GLN A 46 -21.89 5.18 -14.75
CA GLN A 46 -22.74 4.19 -15.45
C GLN A 46 -24.19 4.21 -14.92
N GLY A 47 -24.65 5.39 -14.56
CA GLY A 47 -25.98 5.59 -13.99
C GLY A 47 -27.08 5.62 -15.06
N ASN A 48 -28.32 5.40 -14.61
CA ASN A 48 -29.48 5.48 -15.47
C ASN A 48 -30.03 6.92 -15.52
N MET A 49 -30.06 7.53 -16.71
CA MET A 49 -30.54 8.89 -16.94
C MET A 49 -32.01 9.08 -16.53
N GLU A 50 -32.86 8.06 -16.65
CA GLU A 50 -34.25 8.13 -16.22
C GLU A 50 -34.36 8.26 -14.71
N ILE A 51 -33.55 7.52 -13.97
CA ILE A 51 -33.47 7.61 -12.50
C ILE A 51 -33.01 9.00 -12.08
N ALA A 52 -31.93 9.52 -12.68
CA ALA A 52 -31.42 10.84 -12.34
C ALA A 52 -32.46 11.96 -12.57
N LYS A 53 -33.27 11.84 -13.60
CA LYS A 53 -34.39 12.79 -13.82
C LYS A 53 -35.46 12.72 -12.75
N LEU A 54 -35.78 11.51 -12.28
CA LEU A 54 -36.73 11.33 -11.15
C LEU A 54 -36.15 11.87 -9.85
N GLU A 55 -34.85 11.63 -9.59
CA GLU A 55 -34.15 12.21 -8.43
C GLU A 55 -34.20 13.74 -8.43
N ILE A 56 -33.92 14.37 -9.58
CA ILE A 56 -34.02 15.83 -9.70
C ILE A 56 -35.46 16.31 -9.46
N LYS A 57 -36.45 15.59 -9.96
CA LYS A 57 -37.86 15.91 -9.75
C LYS A 57 -38.20 15.90 -8.26
N ASP A 58 -37.79 14.87 -7.53
CA ASP A 58 -38.02 14.79 -6.07
C ASP A 58 -37.32 15.95 -5.35
N MET A 59 -36.07 16.24 -5.66
CA MET A 59 -35.32 17.35 -5.06
C MET A 59 -35.94 18.72 -5.38
N LEU A 60 -36.52 18.91 -6.58
CA LEU A 60 -37.25 20.13 -6.92
C LEU A 60 -38.52 20.31 -6.06
N ASN A 61 -39.15 19.19 -5.70
CA ASN A 61 -40.27 19.13 -4.75
C ASN A 61 -39.85 19.20 -3.27
N MET A 62 -38.55 19.44 -3.01
CA MET A 62 -37.98 19.54 -1.67
C MET A 62 -37.95 18.22 -0.89
N ASP A 63 -37.92 17.10 -1.59
CA ASP A 63 -37.86 15.78 -0.99
C ASP A 63 -36.54 15.06 -1.32
N ILE A 64 -36.15 14.14 -0.44
CA ILE A 64 -35.02 13.25 -0.70
C ILE A 64 -35.51 12.14 -1.64
N PRO A 65 -34.84 11.93 -2.79
CA PRO A 65 -35.23 10.90 -3.74
C PRO A 65 -35.35 9.53 -3.07
N TYR A 66 -36.43 8.81 -3.34
CA TYR A 66 -36.56 7.42 -2.97
C TYR A 66 -37.24 6.60 -4.06
N PHE A 67 -36.90 5.32 -4.10
CA PHE A 67 -37.45 4.37 -5.04
C PHE A 67 -37.91 3.12 -4.30
N TYR A 68 -38.93 2.46 -4.86
CA TYR A 68 -39.40 1.20 -4.34
C TYR A 68 -39.58 0.17 -5.47
N SER A 69 -39.57 -1.11 -5.13
CA SER A 69 -39.78 -2.21 -6.07
C SER A 69 -40.95 -3.09 -5.63
N ASN A 70 -41.63 -3.68 -6.59
CA ASN A 70 -42.55 -4.77 -6.32
C ASN A 70 -41.79 -6.09 -6.30
N THR A 71 -41.97 -6.88 -5.26
CA THR A 71 -41.20 -8.14 -5.08
C THR A 71 -41.40 -9.15 -6.21
N SER A 72 -42.50 -9.05 -6.99
CA SER A 72 -42.83 -9.98 -8.08
C SER A 72 -42.57 -9.42 -9.47
N LYS A 73 -41.96 -8.23 -9.57
CA LYS A 73 -41.72 -7.55 -10.87
C LYS A 73 -40.25 -7.08 -10.94
N GLU A 74 -39.80 -6.89 -12.18
CA GLU A 74 -38.47 -6.35 -12.50
C GLU A 74 -38.44 -4.82 -12.59
N ASP A 75 -39.58 -4.15 -12.35
CA ASP A 75 -39.74 -2.70 -12.49
C ASP A 75 -39.28 -1.97 -11.21
N LEU A 76 -38.73 -0.77 -11.41
CA LEU A 76 -38.43 0.19 -10.33
C LEU A 76 -39.46 1.32 -10.36
N TYR A 77 -39.96 1.72 -9.21
CA TYR A 77 -40.99 2.76 -9.06
C TYR A 77 -40.40 3.98 -8.36
N GLY A 78 -40.63 5.16 -8.89
CA GLY A 78 -40.30 6.44 -8.25
C GLY A 78 -41.31 6.82 -7.16
N SER A 79 -41.03 7.91 -6.48
CA SER A 79 -41.79 8.41 -5.32
C SER A 79 -43.26 8.67 -5.59
N GLU A 80 -43.59 9.14 -6.80
CA GLU A 80 -44.97 9.42 -7.25
C GLU A 80 -45.59 8.30 -8.13
N GLY A 81 -44.92 7.14 -8.18
CA GLY A 81 -45.39 5.97 -8.91
C GLY A 81 -44.96 5.91 -10.37
N GLU A 82 -44.00 6.72 -10.79
CA GLU A 82 -43.34 6.57 -12.08
C GLU A 82 -42.71 5.18 -12.19
N VAL A 83 -42.64 4.63 -13.41
CA VAL A 83 -42.20 3.26 -13.61
C VAL A 83 -41.01 3.21 -14.56
N VAL A 84 -39.86 2.77 -14.09
CA VAL A 84 -38.73 2.38 -14.91
C VAL A 84 -38.84 0.87 -15.16
N LYS A 85 -39.28 0.50 -16.36
CA LYS A 85 -39.56 -0.89 -16.71
C LYS A 85 -38.30 -1.71 -16.90
N ASN A 86 -38.37 -3.00 -16.48
CA ASN A 86 -37.29 -3.99 -16.65
C ASN A 86 -35.93 -3.47 -16.08
N TYR A 87 -36.00 -2.76 -14.98
CA TYR A 87 -34.79 -2.21 -14.33
C TYR A 87 -33.95 -3.29 -13.71
N PHE A 88 -34.57 -4.29 -13.10
CA PHE A 88 -33.87 -5.44 -12.50
C PHE A 88 -33.79 -6.59 -13.50
N ALA A 89 -32.70 -7.34 -13.48
CA ALA A 89 -32.52 -8.53 -14.30
C ALA A 89 -33.52 -9.65 -13.93
N GLU A 90 -33.96 -9.69 -12.68
CA GLU A 90 -34.95 -10.60 -12.15
C GLU A 90 -35.70 -9.96 -10.97
N SER A 91 -36.90 -10.47 -10.67
CA SER A 91 -37.68 -9.97 -9.52
C SER A 91 -37.05 -10.34 -8.20
N SER A 92 -37.26 -9.53 -7.16
CA SER A 92 -36.69 -9.76 -5.82
C SER A 92 -37.04 -11.14 -5.25
N ILE A 93 -38.26 -11.65 -5.49
CA ILE A 93 -38.66 -12.98 -5.05
C ILE A 93 -37.92 -14.09 -5.79
N GLN A 94 -37.66 -13.90 -7.10
CA GLN A 94 -36.88 -14.86 -7.87
C GLN A 94 -35.43 -14.86 -7.43
N HIS A 95 -34.83 -13.68 -7.23
CA HIS A 95 -33.49 -13.56 -6.68
C HIS A 95 -33.34 -14.26 -5.32
N LEU A 96 -34.30 -14.03 -4.42
CA LEU A 96 -34.33 -14.71 -3.11
C LEU A 96 -34.39 -16.25 -3.25
N ARG A 97 -35.26 -16.76 -4.13
CA ARG A 97 -35.35 -18.20 -4.40
C ARG A 97 -34.04 -18.76 -4.95
N ASN A 98 -33.44 -18.09 -5.91
CA ASN A 98 -32.16 -18.49 -6.49
C ASN A 98 -31.08 -18.52 -5.41
N LYS A 99 -31.01 -17.48 -4.54
CA LYS A 99 -30.06 -17.44 -3.42
C LYS A 99 -30.28 -18.59 -2.43
N ILE A 100 -31.53 -18.87 -2.04
CA ILE A 100 -31.83 -20.00 -1.14
C ILE A 100 -31.42 -21.34 -1.78
N CYS A 101 -31.68 -21.52 -3.08
CA CYS A 101 -31.30 -22.74 -3.80
C CYS A 101 -29.77 -22.91 -3.93
N SER A 102 -29.03 -21.81 -3.97
CA SER A 102 -27.57 -21.81 -4.05
C SER A 102 -26.88 -21.97 -2.68
N MET A 103 -27.62 -21.85 -1.57
CA MET A 103 -27.07 -22.06 -0.23
C MET A 103 -26.59 -23.49 -0.04
N GLY A 104 -25.30 -23.64 0.27
CA GLY A 104 -24.68 -24.94 0.45
C GLY A 104 -23.64 -24.92 1.58
N LYS A 105 -22.86 -26.00 1.65
CA LYS A 105 -21.81 -26.13 2.66
C LYS A 105 -20.75 -25.03 2.50
N LYS A 106 -20.34 -24.75 1.26
CA LYS A 106 -19.36 -23.69 0.93
C LYS A 106 -19.87 -22.32 1.38
N ASP A 107 -21.09 -21.93 0.98
CA ASP A 107 -21.70 -20.64 1.37
C ASP A 107 -21.78 -20.50 2.91
N ARG A 108 -22.20 -21.58 3.62
CA ARG A 108 -22.21 -21.56 5.09
C ARG A 108 -20.82 -21.34 5.70
N GLU A 109 -19.80 -21.99 5.18
CA GLU A 109 -18.43 -21.85 5.67
C GLU A 109 -17.89 -20.44 5.42
N GLU A 110 -18.21 -19.83 4.28
CA GLU A 110 -17.89 -18.43 3.96
C GLU A 110 -18.62 -17.47 4.91
N GLN A 111 -19.92 -17.65 5.14
CA GLN A 111 -20.67 -16.80 6.07
C GLN A 111 -20.11 -16.90 7.51
N ILE A 112 -19.72 -18.10 7.96
CA ILE A 112 -19.05 -18.28 9.25
C ILE A 112 -17.71 -17.53 9.29
N ARG A 113 -16.94 -17.54 8.19
CA ARG A 113 -15.69 -16.77 8.10
C ARG A 113 -15.94 -15.26 8.23
N PHE A 114 -16.93 -14.72 7.52
CA PHE A 114 -17.32 -13.31 7.64
C PHE A 114 -17.72 -12.95 9.07
N ILE A 115 -18.58 -13.77 9.69
CA ILE A 115 -19.00 -13.56 11.09
C ILE A 115 -17.78 -13.56 12.03
N LYS A 116 -16.85 -14.50 11.87
CA LYS A 116 -15.64 -14.55 12.69
C LYS A 116 -14.76 -13.31 12.52
N ILE A 117 -14.58 -12.81 11.29
CA ILE A 117 -13.82 -11.60 11.01
C ILE A 117 -14.48 -10.38 11.69
N ILE A 118 -15.81 -10.24 11.54
CA ILE A 118 -16.57 -9.10 12.11
C ILE A 118 -16.58 -9.15 13.65
N LEU A 119 -16.63 -10.33 14.21
CA LEU A 119 -16.63 -10.54 15.68
C LEU A 119 -15.22 -10.71 16.26
N THR A 120 -14.16 -10.56 15.45
CA THR A 120 -12.80 -10.46 15.98
C THR A 120 -12.78 -9.30 16.96
N ASP A 121 -12.40 -9.59 18.19
CA ASP A 121 -12.42 -8.59 19.26
C ASP A 121 -11.38 -7.52 18.97
N LEU A 122 -11.84 -6.36 18.53
CA LEU A 122 -11.04 -5.17 18.26
C LEU A 122 -10.80 -4.37 19.56
N ASN A 123 -11.20 -4.91 20.71
CA ASN A 123 -11.02 -4.25 21.99
C ASN A 123 -9.54 -4.22 22.38
N ASP A 124 -9.13 -3.06 22.87
CA ASP A 124 -7.80 -2.68 23.35
C ASP A 124 -7.27 -3.53 24.53
N VAL A 125 -7.13 -4.82 24.36
CA VAL A 125 -6.29 -5.58 25.28
C VAL A 125 -4.85 -5.42 24.84
N LYS A 126 -4.19 -4.39 25.32
CA LYS A 126 -2.73 -4.23 25.23
C LYS A 126 -2.08 -5.37 26.01
N VAL A 127 -1.89 -6.50 25.38
CA VAL A 127 -0.92 -7.50 25.87
C VAL A 127 0.44 -7.02 25.37
N GLU A 128 1.16 -6.28 26.19
CA GLU A 128 2.56 -5.97 25.91
C GLU A 128 3.34 -7.28 25.89
N LYS A 129 3.70 -7.75 24.71
CA LYS A 129 4.72 -8.78 24.57
C LYS A 129 6.07 -8.14 24.85
N PRO A 130 7.01 -8.83 25.53
CA PRO A 130 8.35 -8.29 25.73
C PRO A 130 9.03 -8.06 24.37
N LYS A 131 9.71 -6.91 24.22
CA LYS A 131 10.56 -6.64 23.06
C LYS A 131 11.59 -7.77 22.95
N LYS A 132 11.76 -8.32 21.76
CA LYS A 132 12.80 -9.32 21.51
C LYS A 132 14.16 -8.61 21.51
N ASP A 133 15.15 -9.15 22.23
CA ASP A 133 16.55 -8.70 22.11
C ASP A 133 17.16 -9.38 20.87
N ILE A 134 18.00 -8.63 20.12
CA ILE A 134 18.75 -9.21 18.99
C ILE A 134 19.61 -10.40 19.44
N ASN A 135 20.16 -10.38 20.63
CA ASN A 135 20.95 -11.48 21.18
C ASN A 135 20.07 -12.72 21.46
N GLU A 136 18.81 -12.55 21.83
CA GLU A 136 17.85 -13.64 22.00
C GLU A 136 17.45 -14.26 20.65
N LEU A 137 17.33 -13.42 19.61
CA LEU A 137 17.06 -13.88 18.25
C LEU A 137 18.27 -14.59 17.60
N CYS A 138 19.48 -14.20 18.00
CA CYS A 138 20.74 -14.73 17.47
C CYS A 138 21.31 -15.90 18.29
N ILE A 139 20.50 -16.59 19.10
CA ILE A 139 20.97 -17.76 19.87
C ILE A 139 21.59 -18.75 18.89
N SER A 140 22.89 -18.97 19.07
CA SER A 140 23.68 -19.90 18.26
C SER A 140 23.18 -21.33 18.46
N ARG A 141 22.29 -21.78 17.59
CA ARG A 141 22.02 -23.21 17.44
C ARG A 141 23.05 -23.79 16.51
N SER A 142 23.53 -24.95 16.85
CA SER A 142 24.46 -25.76 16.05
C SER A 142 23.79 -26.37 14.80
N ASP A 143 22.64 -25.82 14.36
CA ASP A 143 21.96 -26.32 13.18
C ASP A 143 22.80 -25.98 11.93
N ASN A 144 23.07 -27.00 11.14
CA ASN A 144 23.77 -26.81 9.88
C ASN A 144 22.91 -25.99 8.90
N GLU A 145 23.54 -25.46 7.87
CA GLU A 145 22.88 -24.65 6.84
C GLU A 145 21.61 -25.31 6.24
N HIS A 146 21.61 -26.63 6.16
CA HIS A 146 20.48 -27.41 5.66
C HIS A 146 19.26 -27.32 6.60
N GLY A 147 19.46 -27.41 7.90
CA GLY A 147 18.38 -27.26 8.89
C GLY A 147 17.78 -25.86 8.87
N GLN A 148 18.61 -24.81 8.74
CA GLN A 148 18.14 -23.42 8.64
C GLN A 148 17.26 -23.18 7.40
N LYS A 149 17.63 -23.75 6.24
CA LYS A 149 16.81 -23.67 5.02
C LYS A 149 15.48 -24.38 5.18
N GLU A 150 15.47 -25.54 5.85
CA GLU A 150 14.24 -26.30 6.07
C GLU A 150 13.24 -25.56 6.97
N TYR A 151 13.69 -24.89 8.05
CA TYR A 151 12.80 -24.05 8.87
C TYR A 151 12.18 -22.92 8.04
N LYS A 152 12.96 -22.24 7.19
CA LYS A 152 12.44 -21.19 6.34
C LYS A 152 11.42 -21.72 5.33
N LYS A 153 11.67 -22.86 4.69
CA LYS A 153 10.72 -23.53 3.80
C LYS A 153 9.40 -23.83 4.51
N ASN A 154 9.45 -24.41 5.69
CA ASN A 154 8.26 -24.77 6.46
C ASN A 154 7.48 -23.51 6.90
N ALA A 155 8.16 -22.42 7.28
CA ALA A 155 7.52 -21.15 7.61
C ALA A 155 6.80 -20.53 6.40
N ILE A 156 7.43 -20.56 5.23
CA ILE A 156 6.84 -20.07 3.97
C ILE A 156 5.57 -20.86 3.63
N LEU A 157 5.61 -22.19 3.72
CA LEU A 157 4.44 -23.04 3.47
C LEU A 157 3.32 -22.79 4.50
N LYS A 158 3.66 -22.54 5.76
CA LYS A 158 2.68 -22.18 6.80
C LYS A 158 2.01 -20.84 6.48
N ILE A 159 2.75 -19.86 6.04
CA ILE A 159 2.23 -18.57 5.59
C ILE A 159 1.29 -18.75 4.39
N LEU A 160 1.73 -19.48 3.36
CA LEU A 160 0.88 -19.78 2.19
C LEU A 160 -0.42 -20.45 2.62
N HIS A 161 -0.36 -21.49 3.45
CA HIS A 161 -1.56 -22.17 3.95
C HIS A 161 -2.51 -21.19 4.66
N THR A 162 -1.98 -20.27 5.46
CA THR A 162 -2.78 -19.28 6.18
C THR A 162 -3.46 -18.29 5.21
N LEU A 163 -2.76 -17.88 4.13
CA LEU A 163 -3.33 -17.05 3.08
C LEU A 163 -4.44 -17.77 2.32
N GLU A 164 -4.19 -19.01 1.88
CA GLU A 164 -5.18 -19.82 1.16
C GLU A 164 -6.46 -20.06 1.98
N GLN A 165 -6.34 -20.29 3.28
CA GLN A 165 -7.51 -20.41 4.16
C GLN A 165 -8.36 -19.14 4.24
N LYS A 166 -7.78 -17.97 3.95
CA LYS A 166 -8.46 -16.66 4.01
C LYS A 166 -8.87 -16.12 2.64
N ALA A 167 -8.41 -16.75 1.57
CA ALA A 167 -8.72 -16.35 0.21
C ALA A 167 -10.19 -16.56 -0.15
N PHE A 168 -10.76 -15.63 -0.88
CA PHE A 168 -12.08 -15.74 -1.52
C PHE A 168 -11.86 -15.77 -3.02
N TYR A 169 -12.24 -16.88 -3.63
CA TYR A 169 -12.18 -17.07 -5.07
C TYR A 169 -13.55 -16.81 -5.68
N GLY A 170 -13.60 -16.10 -6.80
CA GLY A 170 -14.81 -15.98 -7.60
C GLY A 170 -15.26 -17.31 -8.20
N ASP A 171 -16.54 -17.40 -8.56
CA ASP A 171 -17.15 -18.65 -9.04
C ASP A 171 -16.58 -19.11 -10.39
N ASP A 172 -16.07 -18.21 -11.20
CA ASP A 172 -15.43 -18.49 -12.48
C ASP A 172 -13.90 -18.64 -12.41
N GLY A 173 -13.33 -18.47 -11.21
CA GLY A 173 -11.88 -18.56 -10.97
C GLY A 173 -11.05 -17.44 -11.63
N GLN A 174 -11.69 -16.36 -12.08
CA GLN A 174 -11.01 -15.22 -12.71
C GLN A 174 -10.56 -14.16 -11.70
N ASP A 175 -11.03 -14.24 -10.47
CA ASP A 175 -10.71 -13.31 -9.40
C ASP A 175 -10.39 -14.03 -8.07
N ILE A 176 -9.59 -13.35 -7.25
CA ILE A 176 -9.21 -13.77 -5.91
C ILE A 176 -9.07 -12.51 -5.04
N ASN A 177 -9.57 -12.56 -3.80
CA ASN A 177 -9.40 -11.44 -2.88
C ASN A 177 -9.40 -11.92 -1.42
N TRP A 178 -9.02 -11.01 -0.53
CA TRP A 178 -9.03 -11.16 0.93
C TRP A 178 -9.82 -10.02 1.56
N ILE A 179 -10.33 -10.27 2.74
CA ILE A 179 -10.91 -9.21 3.57
C ILE A 179 -9.80 -8.55 4.36
N GLY A 180 -9.66 -7.24 4.17
CA GLY A 180 -8.76 -6.39 4.94
C GLY A 180 -9.50 -5.64 6.04
N ILE A 181 -8.78 -5.30 7.10
CA ILE A 181 -9.25 -4.42 8.17
C ILE A 181 -8.42 -3.15 8.10
N THR A 182 -9.03 -2.03 7.75
CA THR A 182 -8.37 -0.73 7.61
C THR A 182 -8.94 0.26 8.62
N SER A 183 -8.08 1.16 9.13
CA SER A 183 -8.52 2.28 9.97
C SER A 183 -8.87 3.46 9.09
N ILE A 184 -10.05 4.05 9.31
CA ILE A 184 -10.50 5.28 8.64
C ILE A 184 -10.64 6.36 9.69
N GLY A 185 -10.07 7.55 9.43
CA GLY A 185 -10.16 8.72 10.31
C GLY A 185 -8.84 9.05 11.01
N ASN A 186 -8.88 10.06 11.87
CA ASN A 186 -7.74 10.53 12.65
C ASN A 186 -7.68 9.77 13.99
N SER A 187 -6.52 9.83 14.68
CA SER A 187 -6.24 9.13 15.93
C SER A 187 -7.31 9.30 17.04
N GLU A 188 -8.08 10.38 17.01
CA GLU A 188 -9.13 10.67 17.99
C GLU A 188 -10.53 10.17 17.56
N ASN A 189 -10.74 9.92 16.26
CA ASN A 189 -12.01 9.48 15.67
C ASN A 189 -11.76 8.38 14.61
N SER A 190 -10.94 7.39 14.92
CA SER A 190 -10.72 6.28 14.01
C SER A 190 -11.89 5.29 14.07
N SER A 191 -12.40 4.91 12.92
CA SER A 191 -13.30 3.79 12.73
C SER A 191 -12.64 2.69 11.93
N TRP A 192 -13.00 1.45 12.22
CA TRP A 192 -12.52 0.30 11.46
C TRP A 192 -13.44 0.05 10.28
N ASN A 193 -12.84 -0.17 9.12
CA ASN A 193 -13.54 -0.59 7.93
C ASN A 193 -13.10 -2.00 7.53
N ILE A 194 -14.06 -2.86 7.26
CA ILE A 194 -13.85 -4.22 6.78
C ILE A 194 -14.23 -4.22 5.31
N GLN A 195 -13.25 -4.43 4.42
CA GLN A 195 -13.45 -4.33 2.98
C GLN A 195 -12.51 -5.28 2.22
N PRO A 196 -12.82 -5.63 0.96
CA PRO A 196 -11.88 -6.31 0.09
C PRO A 196 -10.60 -5.50 -0.09
N LEU A 197 -9.47 -6.18 -0.26
CA LEU A 197 -8.19 -5.52 -0.52
C LEU A 197 -8.20 -4.79 -1.86
N GLY A 198 -7.57 -3.62 -1.89
CA GLY A 198 -7.27 -2.89 -3.12
C GLY A 198 -6.10 -3.51 -3.90
N VAL A 199 -5.69 -2.85 -4.98
CA VAL A 199 -4.69 -3.38 -5.92
C VAL A 199 -3.23 -3.06 -5.56
N TYR A 200 -3.00 -2.05 -4.69
CA TYR A 200 -1.66 -1.53 -4.44
C TYR A 200 -0.73 -2.49 -3.72
N LEU A 201 0.56 -2.20 -3.75
CA LEU A 201 1.62 -3.03 -3.18
C LEU A 201 1.55 -3.16 -1.65
N TYR A 202 1.30 -2.05 -0.93
CA TYR A 202 1.51 -1.96 0.52
C TYR A 202 0.68 -2.99 1.31
N GLU A 203 -0.63 -2.97 1.12
CA GLU A 203 -1.57 -3.87 1.81
C GLU A 203 -2.49 -4.63 0.86
N GLY A 204 -2.33 -4.43 -0.45
CA GLY A 204 -3.25 -4.91 -1.47
C GLY A 204 -2.81 -6.16 -2.20
N LEU A 205 -3.58 -6.46 -3.25
CA LEU A 205 -3.41 -7.64 -4.09
C LEU A 205 -2.05 -7.67 -4.80
N GLY A 206 -1.49 -6.50 -5.17
CA GLY A 206 -0.19 -6.41 -5.84
C GLY A 206 0.92 -7.05 -5.02
N GLY A 207 0.98 -6.76 -3.71
CA GLY A 207 1.98 -7.37 -2.82
C GLY A 207 1.79 -8.88 -2.66
N ILE A 208 0.54 -9.34 -2.51
CA ILE A 208 0.24 -10.78 -2.42
C ILE A 208 0.64 -11.49 -3.73
N ALA A 209 0.34 -10.88 -4.87
CA ALA A 209 0.71 -11.41 -6.19
C ALA A 209 2.22 -11.60 -6.35
N LEU A 210 3.06 -10.71 -5.78
CA LEU A 210 4.52 -10.88 -5.78
C LEU A 210 4.93 -12.15 -5.03
N PHE A 211 4.39 -12.38 -3.84
CA PHE A 211 4.69 -13.59 -3.06
C PHE A 211 4.25 -14.86 -3.78
N TYR A 212 3.01 -14.90 -4.30
CA TYR A 212 2.48 -16.07 -5.00
C TYR A 212 3.26 -16.39 -6.27
N ASN A 213 3.59 -15.38 -7.10
CA ASN A 213 4.36 -15.61 -8.32
C ASN A 213 5.81 -16.00 -8.01
N ALA A 214 6.45 -15.41 -7.00
CA ALA A 214 7.79 -15.80 -6.59
C ALA A 214 7.83 -17.27 -6.11
N LEU A 215 6.83 -17.67 -5.34
CA LEU A 215 6.71 -19.05 -4.85
C LEU A 215 6.39 -20.03 -5.99
N GLN A 216 5.52 -19.67 -6.95
CA GLN A 216 5.18 -20.48 -8.13
C GLN A 216 6.41 -20.72 -9.03
N GLN A 217 7.36 -19.77 -9.10
CA GLN A 217 8.59 -19.90 -9.92
C GLN A 217 9.74 -20.59 -9.15
N SER A 218 9.55 -20.92 -7.90
CA SER A 218 10.55 -21.57 -7.05
C SER A 218 10.52 -23.11 -7.17
N ASP A 219 11.40 -23.81 -6.43
CA ASP A 219 11.44 -25.27 -6.34
C ASP A 219 10.49 -25.89 -5.30
N PHE A 220 9.54 -25.10 -4.78
CA PHE A 220 8.52 -25.60 -3.87
C PHE A 220 7.49 -26.44 -4.62
N ASP A 221 7.08 -27.57 -4.01
CA ASP A 221 6.04 -28.45 -4.55
C ASP A 221 4.63 -27.87 -4.25
N VAL A 222 4.29 -26.78 -4.97
CA VAL A 222 3.00 -26.09 -4.88
C VAL A 222 2.49 -25.71 -6.27
N ASP A 223 1.19 -25.81 -6.48
CA ASP A 223 0.54 -25.30 -7.69
C ASP A 223 -0.32 -24.07 -7.38
N LEU A 224 0.17 -22.90 -7.72
CA LEU A 224 -0.49 -21.61 -7.56
C LEU A 224 -0.91 -20.99 -8.90
N SER A 225 -0.90 -21.78 -9.97
CA SER A 225 -1.16 -21.30 -11.34
C SER A 225 -2.51 -20.61 -11.50
N ALA A 226 -3.56 -21.14 -10.86
CA ALA A 226 -4.89 -20.55 -10.87
C ALA A 226 -4.93 -19.19 -10.16
N ALA A 227 -4.34 -19.09 -8.96
CA ALA A 227 -4.25 -17.84 -8.22
C ALA A 227 -3.41 -16.79 -8.96
N CYS A 228 -2.24 -17.17 -9.49
CA CYS A 228 -1.40 -16.29 -10.30
C CYS A 228 -2.15 -15.76 -11.54
N LYS A 229 -2.97 -16.60 -12.17
CA LYS A 229 -3.80 -16.19 -13.32
C LYS A 229 -4.91 -15.22 -12.90
N ALA A 230 -5.56 -15.44 -11.76
CA ALA A 230 -6.56 -14.53 -11.22
C ALA A 230 -5.95 -13.14 -10.91
N PHE A 231 -4.78 -13.08 -10.24
CA PHE A 231 -4.04 -11.82 -10.03
C PHE A 231 -3.73 -11.11 -11.35
N GLU A 232 -3.20 -11.85 -12.34
CA GLU A 232 -2.89 -11.30 -13.66
C GLU A 232 -4.13 -10.66 -14.30
N THR A 233 -5.26 -11.36 -14.28
CA THR A 233 -6.53 -10.90 -14.85
C THR A 233 -7.01 -9.63 -14.15
N MET A 234 -7.07 -9.64 -12.81
CA MET A 234 -7.56 -8.50 -12.01
C MET A 234 -6.69 -7.26 -12.18
N MET A 235 -5.37 -7.41 -12.14
CA MET A 235 -4.46 -6.28 -12.27
C MET A 235 -4.50 -5.67 -13.67
N PHE A 236 -4.56 -6.50 -14.72
CA PHE A 236 -4.69 -6.00 -16.10
C PHE A 236 -6.03 -5.28 -16.30
N GLN A 237 -7.12 -5.86 -15.79
CA GLN A 237 -8.43 -5.21 -15.83
C GLN A 237 -8.43 -3.88 -15.09
N TYR A 238 -7.80 -3.79 -13.91
CA TYR A 238 -7.65 -2.52 -13.20
C TYR A 238 -7.00 -1.44 -14.08
N THR A 239 -5.89 -1.77 -14.74
CA THR A 239 -5.22 -0.84 -15.66
C THR A 239 -6.12 -0.43 -16.82
N ASP A 240 -6.85 -1.37 -17.40
CA ASP A 240 -7.75 -1.12 -18.53
C ASP A 240 -8.92 -0.23 -18.12
N ASP A 241 -9.55 -0.53 -16.99
CA ASP A 241 -10.66 0.25 -16.41
C ASP A 241 -10.23 1.68 -16.06
N MET A 242 -9.01 1.86 -15.51
CA MET A 242 -8.47 3.18 -15.19
C MET A 242 -8.25 4.03 -16.43
N LEU A 243 -7.76 3.44 -17.53
CA LEU A 243 -7.57 4.14 -18.80
C LEU A 243 -8.89 4.51 -19.48
N GLU A 244 -9.95 3.75 -19.26
CA GLU A 244 -11.30 4.06 -19.77
C GLU A 244 -11.96 5.20 -18.96
N ARG A 245 -11.60 5.38 -17.71
CA ARG A 245 -12.10 6.43 -16.79
C ARG A 245 -11.55 7.82 -17.11
N SER A 246 -11.43 8.30 -18.26
CA SER A 246 -10.79 9.53 -18.76
C SER A 246 -10.91 10.80 -17.87
N THR A 247 -11.61 10.77 -16.75
CA THR A 247 -11.83 11.86 -15.80
C THR A 247 -11.41 11.43 -14.39
N ASP A 248 -10.82 12.36 -13.62
CA ASP A 248 -10.40 12.20 -12.24
C ASP A 248 -9.06 11.47 -12.00
N LEU A 249 -8.29 11.11 -13.04
CA LEU A 249 -6.94 10.53 -12.88
C LEU A 249 -5.97 11.46 -12.13
N GLU A 250 -6.24 12.76 -12.14
CA GLU A 250 -5.49 13.78 -11.39
C GLU A 250 -5.69 13.69 -9.86
N LYS A 251 -6.66 12.89 -9.39
CA LYS A 251 -6.91 12.69 -7.95
C LYS A 251 -6.19 11.48 -7.38
N GLU A 252 -5.56 10.68 -8.23
CA GLU A 252 -4.85 9.49 -7.82
C GLU A 252 -3.47 9.85 -7.26
N SER A 253 -2.97 9.05 -6.33
CA SER A 253 -1.64 9.19 -5.75
C SER A 253 -0.57 8.63 -6.68
N SER A 254 0.59 9.29 -6.74
CA SER A 254 1.72 8.88 -7.59
C SER A 254 2.65 7.84 -6.96
N GLY A 255 2.45 7.45 -5.69
CA GLY A 255 3.41 6.73 -4.87
C GLY A 255 3.70 5.29 -5.27
N ALA A 256 4.88 4.80 -4.83
CA ALA A 256 5.38 3.47 -5.21
C ALA A 256 4.86 2.30 -4.35
N TYR A 257 4.20 2.57 -3.23
CA TYR A 257 3.63 1.53 -2.37
C TYR A 257 2.11 1.58 -2.29
N ALA A 258 1.53 2.78 -2.35
CA ALA A 258 0.08 3.00 -2.24
C ALA A 258 -0.39 4.12 -3.20
N GLY A 259 -0.04 4.00 -4.46
CA GLY A 259 -0.38 4.89 -5.56
C GLY A 259 -0.15 4.20 -6.90
N GLU A 260 -0.32 4.94 -8.00
CA GLU A 260 -0.29 4.37 -9.35
C GLU A 260 1.10 3.84 -9.76
N ALA A 261 2.20 4.43 -9.25
CA ALA A 261 3.53 3.84 -9.47
C ALA A 261 3.67 2.47 -8.79
N SER A 262 2.91 2.16 -7.73
CA SER A 262 2.96 0.83 -7.11
C SER A 262 2.48 -0.27 -8.05
N VAL A 263 1.49 0.01 -8.90
CA VAL A 263 0.99 -0.94 -9.90
C VAL A 263 2.04 -1.20 -10.97
N ILE A 264 2.73 -0.14 -11.43
CA ILE A 264 3.85 -0.26 -12.37
C ILE A 264 4.96 -1.11 -11.76
N TYR A 265 5.35 -0.80 -10.52
CA TYR A 265 6.41 -1.54 -9.82
C TYR A 265 6.07 -3.03 -9.63
N VAL A 266 4.82 -3.34 -9.29
CA VAL A 266 4.38 -4.73 -9.22
C VAL A 266 4.52 -5.42 -10.57
N TYR A 267 4.17 -4.78 -11.68
CA TYR A 267 4.37 -5.33 -13.02
C TYR A 267 5.86 -5.52 -13.36
N GLU A 268 6.73 -4.58 -12.98
CA GLU A 268 8.18 -4.68 -13.17
C GLU A 268 8.76 -5.90 -12.46
N VAL A 269 8.40 -6.07 -11.18
CA VAL A 269 8.84 -7.21 -10.37
C VAL A 269 8.26 -8.52 -10.92
N LEU A 270 6.98 -8.56 -11.32
CA LEU A 270 6.37 -9.74 -11.94
C LEU A 270 7.02 -10.08 -13.27
N TYR A 271 7.42 -9.08 -14.06
CA TYR A 271 8.21 -9.30 -15.27
C TYR A 271 9.55 -9.97 -14.95
N LYS A 272 10.28 -9.48 -13.95
CA LYS A 272 11.57 -10.05 -13.50
C LYS A 272 11.41 -11.49 -13.00
N ILE A 273 10.37 -11.77 -12.22
CA ILE A 273 10.12 -13.11 -11.64
C ILE A 273 9.68 -14.11 -12.71
N THR A 274 8.80 -13.70 -13.64
CA THR A 274 8.13 -14.64 -14.56
C THR A 274 8.69 -14.66 -15.97
N GLY A 275 9.40 -13.61 -16.39
CA GLY A 275 9.85 -13.39 -17.78
C GLY A 275 8.71 -13.08 -18.77
N LYS A 276 7.46 -12.93 -18.32
CA LYS A 276 6.32 -12.70 -19.21
C LYS A 276 6.30 -11.25 -19.71
N GLN A 277 6.54 -11.05 -20.99
CA GLN A 277 6.60 -9.74 -21.66
C GLN A 277 5.33 -8.90 -21.43
N LYS A 278 4.20 -9.54 -21.26
CA LYS A 278 2.91 -8.88 -21.03
C LYS A 278 2.89 -7.99 -19.78
N TYR A 279 3.63 -8.35 -18.73
CA TYR A 279 3.75 -7.49 -17.55
C TYR A 279 4.48 -6.18 -17.87
N LEU A 280 5.55 -6.22 -18.66
CA LEU A 280 6.24 -5.01 -19.10
C LEU A 280 5.34 -4.14 -19.99
N GLU A 281 4.57 -4.74 -20.90
CA GLU A 281 3.59 -4.03 -21.72
C GLU A 281 2.52 -3.31 -20.87
N TYR A 282 2.06 -3.94 -19.79
CA TYR A 282 1.09 -3.34 -18.88
C TYR A 282 1.72 -2.30 -17.95
N ALA A 283 2.99 -2.44 -17.56
CA ALA A 283 3.74 -1.38 -16.86
C ALA A 283 3.82 -0.12 -17.72
N GLU A 284 4.20 -0.25 -19.00
CA GLU A 284 4.22 0.84 -19.96
C GLU A 284 2.83 1.45 -20.21
N LYS A 285 1.80 0.61 -20.26
CA LYS A 285 0.40 1.03 -20.45
C LYS A 285 -0.09 1.84 -19.25
N HIS A 286 0.20 1.37 -18.03
CA HIS A 286 -0.20 2.02 -16.78
C HIS A 286 0.54 3.35 -16.53
N CYS A 287 1.74 3.49 -17.08
CA CYS A 287 2.52 4.73 -16.99
C CYS A 287 1.77 5.96 -17.52
N LYS A 288 0.80 5.78 -18.45
CA LYS A 288 -0.06 6.86 -18.92
C LYS A 288 -0.98 7.40 -17.81
N ILE A 289 -1.41 6.54 -16.89
CA ILE A 289 -2.22 6.94 -15.72
C ILE A 289 -1.32 7.73 -14.76
N LEU A 290 -0.12 7.19 -14.47
CA LEU A 290 0.85 7.84 -13.60
C LEU A 290 1.23 9.24 -14.09
N GLU A 291 1.34 9.48 -15.40
CA GLU A 291 1.64 10.80 -15.97
C GLU A 291 0.61 11.87 -15.56
N TYR A 292 -0.67 11.53 -15.43
CA TYR A 292 -1.70 12.44 -14.94
C TYR A 292 -1.58 12.65 -13.42
N ALA A 293 -1.38 11.58 -12.66
CA ALA A 293 -1.24 11.64 -11.20
C ALA A 293 -0.03 12.51 -10.79
N LEU A 294 1.13 12.35 -11.43
CA LEU A 294 2.36 13.11 -11.13
C LEU A 294 2.15 14.64 -11.14
N LYS A 295 1.34 15.15 -12.07
CA LYS A 295 1.16 16.60 -12.26
C LYS A 295 0.31 17.26 -11.19
N ALA A 296 -0.56 16.48 -10.55
CA ALA A 296 -1.53 16.96 -9.58
C ALA A 296 -1.19 16.56 -8.13
N ASP A 297 -0.32 15.55 -7.94
CA ASP A 297 0.01 15.03 -6.63
C ASP A 297 0.93 16.00 -5.86
N GLU A 298 0.46 16.45 -4.70
CA GLU A 298 1.20 17.31 -3.78
C GLU A 298 2.12 16.53 -2.82
N ASN A 299 1.99 15.19 -2.76
CA ASN A 299 2.81 14.34 -1.92
C ASN A 299 4.22 14.18 -2.50
N ASN A 300 5.21 14.19 -1.63
CA ASN A 300 6.61 14.12 -2.04
C ASN A 300 7.27 12.79 -1.66
N ASP A 301 6.64 11.96 -0.83
CA ASP A 301 7.25 10.79 -0.19
C ASP A 301 7.34 9.56 -1.11
N LEU A 302 7.84 8.43 -0.57
CA LEU A 302 7.93 7.17 -1.31
C LEU A 302 6.58 6.43 -1.40
N ILE A 303 5.76 6.49 -0.35
CA ILE A 303 4.54 5.67 -0.27
C ILE A 303 3.46 6.22 -1.17
N TYR A 304 3.16 7.51 -1.04
CA TYR A 304 2.06 8.18 -1.73
C TYR A 304 2.50 9.15 -2.82
N GLY A 305 3.79 9.55 -2.87
CA GLY A 305 4.21 10.72 -3.60
C GLY A 305 5.27 10.49 -4.68
N ASN A 306 5.70 11.61 -5.22
CA ASN A 306 6.56 11.71 -6.40
C ASN A 306 7.94 11.05 -6.24
N ALA A 307 8.49 10.93 -5.01
CA ALA A 307 9.77 10.25 -4.81
C ALA A 307 9.68 8.74 -5.14
N GLY A 308 8.55 8.12 -4.79
CA GLY A 308 8.29 6.74 -5.18
C GLY A 308 8.21 6.57 -6.69
N ALA A 309 7.49 7.47 -7.35
CA ALA A 309 7.34 7.46 -8.81
C ALA A 309 8.68 7.63 -9.53
N VAL A 310 9.61 8.48 -9.03
CA VAL A 310 10.97 8.64 -9.60
C VAL A 310 11.68 7.29 -9.69
N ILE A 311 11.70 6.52 -8.60
CA ILE A 311 12.43 5.25 -8.56
C ILE A 311 11.81 4.23 -9.52
N VAL A 312 10.49 4.12 -9.52
CA VAL A 312 9.76 3.19 -10.41
C VAL A 312 9.97 3.56 -11.88
N LEU A 313 9.90 4.85 -12.23
CA LEU A 313 10.14 5.28 -13.60
C LEU A 313 11.59 5.03 -14.07
N LEU A 314 12.58 5.13 -13.16
CA LEU A 314 13.97 4.73 -13.46
C LEU A 314 14.08 3.22 -13.71
N ASN A 315 13.38 2.40 -12.91
CA ASN A 315 13.32 0.96 -13.14
C ASN A 315 12.70 0.66 -14.50
N LEU A 316 11.57 1.30 -14.82
CA LEU A 316 10.89 1.13 -16.12
C LEU A 316 11.79 1.57 -17.29
N TYR A 317 12.55 2.67 -17.12
CA TYR A 317 13.55 3.11 -18.09
C TYR A 317 14.58 2.03 -18.37
N HIS A 318 15.13 1.40 -17.32
CA HIS A 318 16.11 0.32 -17.48
C HIS A 318 15.53 -0.96 -18.08
N LEU A 319 14.26 -1.27 -17.79
CA LEU A 319 13.61 -2.47 -18.35
C LEU A 319 13.18 -2.28 -19.81
N ALA A 320 12.53 -1.16 -20.11
CA ALA A 320 11.95 -0.90 -21.43
C ALA A 320 12.93 -0.25 -22.42
N GLN A 321 14.04 0.34 -21.93
CA GLN A 321 15.06 1.05 -22.72
C GLN A 321 14.44 2.20 -23.57
N LYS A 322 13.51 2.99 -22.97
CA LYS A 322 12.82 4.09 -23.63
C LYS A 322 13.01 5.38 -22.84
N ASP A 323 13.60 6.41 -23.46
CA ASP A 323 13.94 7.70 -22.84
C ASP A 323 12.75 8.45 -22.27
N ILE A 324 11.53 8.18 -22.71
CA ILE A 324 10.32 8.81 -22.19
C ILE A 324 10.15 8.58 -20.68
N TYR A 325 10.54 7.42 -20.16
CA TYR A 325 10.42 7.11 -18.73
C TYR A 325 11.47 7.87 -17.90
N LEU A 326 12.68 8.07 -18.43
CA LEU A 326 13.68 8.94 -17.83
C LEU A 326 13.20 10.41 -17.82
N GLN A 327 12.55 10.86 -18.90
CA GLN A 327 11.98 12.22 -18.96
C GLN A 327 10.89 12.40 -17.89
N LEU A 328 9.97 11.46 -17.74
CA LEU A 328 8.94 11.48 -16.68
C LEU A 328 9.57 11.44 -15.28
N ALA A 329 10.62 10.64 -15.06
CA ALA A 329 11.36 10.63 -13.80
C ALA A 329 11.98 12.00 -13.50
N CYS A 330 12.52 12.69 -14.52
CA CYS A 330 13.03 14.06 -14.39
C CYS A 330 11.91 15.07 -14.09
N GLU A 331 10.72 14.92 -14.69
CA GLU A 331 9.57 15.78 -14.37
C GLU A 331 9.18 15.62 -12.90
N ALA A 332 9.04 14.39 -12.40
CA ALA A 332 8.78 14.10 -10.99
C ALA A 332 9.89 14.65 -10.07
N GLY A 333 11.17 14.47 -10.44
CA GLY A 333 12.30 15.03 -9.71
C GLY A 333 12.28 16.57 -9.65
N ASN A 334 11.88 17.23 -10.73
CA ASN A 334 11.73 18.70 -10.76
C ASN A 334 10.58 19.18 -9.85
N ILE A 335 9.50 18.41 -9.72
CA ILE A 335 8.44 18.70 -8.75
C ILE A 335 9.01 18.62 -7.33
N LEU A 336 9.80 17.59 -7.01
CA LEU A 336 10.45 17.47 -5.71
C LEU A 336 11.37 18.67 -5.40
N ILE A 337 12.16 19.13 -6.37
CA ILE A 337 13.01 20.33 -6.19
C ILE A 337 12.15 21.56 -5.91
N LYS A 338 11.10 21.78 -6.71
CA LYS A 338 10.19 22.91 -6.55
C LYS A 338 9.53 22.95 -5.17
N ASN A 339 9.21 21.78 -4.62
CA ASN A 339 8.54 21.64 -3.33
C ASN A 339 9.51 21.71 -2.13
N GLN A 340 10.83 21.70 -2.37
CA GLN A 340 11.81 21.84 -1.30
C GLN A 340 11.88 23.28 -0.77
N ASN A 341 11.87 23.42 0.54
CA ASN A 341 12.10 24.69 1.22
C ASN A 341 13.23 24.54 2.26
N LYS A 342 14.43 25.06 1.97
CA LYS A 342 15.61 25.01 2.86
C LYS A 342 15.92 23.59 3.37
N GLY A 343 15.93 22.61 2.48
CA GLY A 343 16.19 21.21 2.79
C GLY A 343 14.98 20.42 3.30
N LYS A 344 13.81 21.07 3.46
CA LYS A 344 12.58 20.45 3.96
C LYS A 344 11.66 20.08 2.81
N TRP A 345 11.03 18.94 2.93
CA TRP A 345 9.79 18.59 2.23
C TRP A 345 8.72 18.36 3.28
N CYS A 346 7.56 18.97 3.10
CA CYS A 346 6.44 18.82 4.00
C CYS A 346 5.52 17.71 3.47
N CYS A 347 5.00 16.88 4.40
CA CYS A 347 3.88 15.99 4.13
C CYS A 347 2.56 16.78 4.07
N GLY A 348 1.46 16.14 3.65
CA GLY A 348 0.16 16.78 3.51
C GLY A 348 -0.39 17.50 4.76
N ASN A 349 0.13 17.19 5.96
CA ASN A 349 -0.17 17.89 7.21
C ASN A 349 0.80 19.05 7.55
N GLY A 350 1.68 19.44 6.61
CA GLY A 350 2.66 20.51 6.80
C GLY A 350 3.89 20.15 7.65
N GLN A 351 4.03 18.90 8.08
CA GLN A 351 5.18 18.43 8.84
C GLN A 351 6.29 17.90 7.93
N SER A 352 7.54 18.05 8.37
CA SER A 352 8.70 17.44 7.74
C SER A 352 9.20 16.30 8.63
N LEU A 353 9.25 15.09 8.08
CA LEU A 353 9.59 13.87 8.82
C LEU A 353 10.96 13.34 8.41
N SER A 354 11.68 12.72 9.36
CA SER A 354 12.85 11.89 9.06
C SER A 354 12.42 10.48 8.68
N GLY A 355 13.32 9.72 8.03
CA GLY A 355 13.09 8.31 7.69
C GLY A 355 12.66 8.10 6.24
N LEU A 356 12.45 6.82 5.89
CA LEU A 356 12.39 6.40 4.48
C LEU A 356 11.00 6.60 3.86
N SER A 357 9.94 6.13 4.51
CA SER A 357 8.63 5.99 3.86
C SER A 357 7.94 7.33 3.55
N HIS A 358 7.79 8.16 4.57
CA HIS A 358 7.15 9.48 4.50
C HIS A 358 8.12 10.64 4.73
N GLY A 359 9.40 10.33 4.89
CA GLY A 359 10.40 11.29 5.31
C GLY A 359 11.35 11.73 4.20
N ILE A 360 12.22 12.64 4.63
CA ILE A 360 13.25 13.26 3.77
C ILE A 360 14.20 12.21 3.19
N THR A 361 14.52 11.15 3.95
CA THR A 361 15.41 10.07 3.49
C THR A 361 14.95 9.48 2.16
N GLY A 362 13.67 9.17 2.01
CA GLY A 362 13.13 8.59 0.79
C GLY A 362 13.25 9.52 -0.42
N ILE A 363 13.03 10.81 -0.19
CA ILE A 363 13.14 11.83 -1.23
C ILE A 363 14.61 12.00 -1.66
N ILE A 364 15.54 12.07 -0.70
CA ILE A 364 16.97 12.14 -0.98
C ILE A 364 17.42 10.90 -1.76
N TYR A 365 16.97 9.72 -1.37
CA TYR A 365 17.30 8.46 -2.04
C TYR A 365 16.83 8.47 -3.50
N ALA A 366 15.59 8.87 -3.76
CA ALA A 366 15.05 8.99 -5.11
C ALA A 366 15.83 9.99 -5.96
N LEU A 367 16.09 11.20 -5.43
CA LEU A 367 16.87 12.22 -6.12
C LEU A 367 18.32 11.78 -6.37
N THR A 368 18.93 11.00 -5.46
CA THR A 368 20.29 10.48 -5.66
C THR A 368 20.33 9.47 -6.81
N LYS A 369 19.35 8.53 -6.88
CA LYS A 369 19.24 7.61 -8.02
C LYS A 369 19.03 8.36 -9.33
N LEU A 370 18.14 9.36 -9.35
CA LEU A 370 17.89 10.18 -10.53
C LEU A 370 19.14 10.98 -10.97
N ASN A 371 19.85 11.58 -10.01
CA ASN A 371 21.06 12.35 -10.29
C ASN A 371 22.22 11.48 -10.81
N ASN A 372 22.24 10.20 -10.46
CA ASN A 372 23.20 9.22 -11.00
C ASN A 372 22.91 8.90 -12.48
N GLU A 373 21.64 8.80 -12.87
CA GLU A 373 21.23 8.56 -14.27
C GLU A 373 21.31 9.84 -15.12
N GLN A 374 20.84 10.95 -14.59
CA GLN A 374 20.77 12.25 -15.25
C GLN A 374 21.30 13.32 -14.32
N PHE A 375 22.62 13.58 -14.37
CA PHE A 375 23.24 14.59 -13.52
C PHE A 375 22.60 15.98 -13.73
N HIS A 376 22.19 16.60 -12.63
CA HIS A 376 21.72 17.99 -12.59
C HIS A 376 22.14 18.66 -11.28
N ILE A 377 22.74 19.84 -11.37
CA ILE A 377 23.29 20.56 -10.20
C ILE A 377 22.23 20.90 -9.15
N GLU A 378 20.98 21.13 -9.54
CA GLU A 378 19.90 21.42 -8.60
C GLU A 378 19.48 20.14 -7.83
N TYR A 379 19.55 18.94 -8.42
CA TYR A 379 19.38 17.68 -7.69
C TYR A 379 20.45 17.53 -6.61
N GLN A 380 21.72 17.77 -6.98
CA GLN A 380 22.82 17.70 -6.02
C GLN A 380 22.66 18.68 -4.86
N LYS A 381 22.26 19.93 -5.14
CA LYS A 381 21.97 20.93 -4.11
C LYS A 381 20.81 20.52 -3.20
N ALA A 382 19.75 19.96 -3.78
CA ALA A 382 18.58 19.51 -3.04
C ALA A 382 18.93 18.32 -2.12
N ILE A 383 19.71 17.36 -2.61
CA ILE A 383 20.23 16.23 -1.83
C ILE A 383 21.07 16.75 -0.65
N HIS A 384 22.06 17.62 -0.93
CA HIS A 384 22.93 18.18 0.10
C HIS A 384 22.16 18.93 1.20
N SER A 385 21.26 19.83 0.82
CA SER A 385 20.45 20.57 1.79
C SER A 385 19.48 19.69 2.58
N GLY A 386 18.96 18.64 1.95
CA GLY A 386 18.12 17.64 2.61
C GLY A 386 18.88 16.83 3.67
N LEU A 387 20.09 16.36 3.35
CA LEU A 387 20.99 15.67 4.28
C LEU A 387 21.30 16.52 5.52
N ILE A 388 21.67 17.80 5.28
CA ILE A 388 21.95 18.74 6.38
C ILE A 388 20.70 18.91 7.26
N TYR A 389 19.53 19.11 6.66
CA TYR A 389 18.32 19.32 7.43
C TYR A 389 17.91 18.06 8.19
N GLU A 390 17.95 16.87 7.59
CA GLU A 390 17.59 15.62 8.26
C GLU A 390 18.52 15.33 9.45
N ASN A 391 19.81 15.67 9.35
CA ASN A 391 20.76 15.55 10.46
C ASN A 391 20.43 16.49 11.63
N THR A 392 19.67 17.58 11.43
CA THR A 392 19.16 18.39 12.57
C THR A 392 18.13 17.67 13.43
N MET A 393 17.56 16.57 12.92
CA MET A 393 16.61 15.72 13.67
C MET A 393 17.31 14.58 14.42
N TYR A 394 18.62 14.36 14.22
CA TYR A 394 19.38 13.38 14.99
C TYR A 394 19.55 13.84 16.44
N SER A 395 19.35 12.92 17.35
CA SER A 395 19.48 13.16 18.79
C SER A 395 20.58 12.29 19.39
N ASP A 396 21.68 12.89 19.87
CA ASP A 396 22.73 12.18 20.59
C ASP A 396 22.22 11.52 21.90
N LYS A 397 21.14 12.07 22.49
CA LYS A 397 20.52 11.48 23.68
C LYS A 397 19.92 10.11 23.41
N TYR A 398 19.29 9.96 22.25
CA TYR A 398 18.61 8.73 21.87
C TYR A 398 19.40 7.89 20.85
N ASN A 399 20.54 8.41 20.36
CA ASN A 399 21.31 7.82 19.25
C ASN A 399 20.44 7.43 18.05
N ASN A 400 19.43 8.27 17.72
CA ASN A 400 18.49 8.01 16.64
C ASN A 400 17.86 9.33 16.18
N TRP A 401 17.20 9.30 15.02
CA TRP A 401 16.43 10.43 14.52
C TRP A 401 15.08 10.53 15.22
N LEU A 402 14.71 11.75 15.60
CA LEU A 402 13.45 12.03 16.30
C LEU A 402 12.25 11.80 15.37
N ASP A 403 11.23 11.19 15.92
CA ASP A 403 9.91 11.11 15.30
C ASP A 403 9.14 12.43 15.55
N ASN A 404 8.93 13.19 14.47
CA ASN A 404 8.30 14.49 14.52
C ASN A 404 6.78 14.45 14.34
N ARG A 405 6.17 13.27 14.30
CA ARG A 405 4.70 13.12 14.24
C ARG A 405 4.05 13.67 15.52
N GLU A 406 2.82 14.19 15.39
CA GLU A 406 2.11 14.79 16.54
C GLU A 406 1.87 13.80 17.69
N GLU A 407 1.62 12.53 17.37
CA GLU A 407 1.43 11.47 18.36
C GLU A 407 2.70 11.26 19.19
N ALA A 408 3.86 11.21 18.53
CA ALA A 408 5.14 11.03 19.20
C ALA A 408 5.56 12.24 20.05
N LYS A 409 5.12 13.46 19.68
CA LYS A 409 5.38 14.68 20.46
C LYS A 409 4.60 14.77 21.74
N LYS A 410 3.40 14.19 21.82
CA LYS A 410 2.55 14.20 23.02
C LYS A 410 3.16 13.36 24.17
N GLU A 411 4.08 12.48 23.87
CA GLU A 411 4.72 11.58 24.84
C GLU A 411 6.09 12.12 25.30
N GLU A 412 6.09 13.26 26.01
CA GLU A 412 7.34 13.99 26.38
C GLU A 412 8.36 13.21 27.20
N ASN A 413 8.00 12.09 27.83
CA ASN A 413 8.86 11.31 28.73
C ASN A 413 9.05 9.85 28.32
N SER A 414 8.64 9.43 27.11
CA SER A 414 8.74 8.04 26.70
C SER A 414 9.88 7.77 25.73
N ASP A 415 10.35 6.53 25.72
CA ASP A 415 11.27 5.97 24.72
C ASP A 415 10.67 6.00 23.29
N ASN A 416 9.42 6.43 23.14
CA ASN A 416 8.67 6.50 21.88
C ASN A 416 8.98 7.73 21.00
N ARG A 417 9.89 8.63 21.44
CA ARG A 417 10.32 9.78 20.63
C ARG A 417 11.17 9.40 19.40
N CYS A 418 11.60 8.16 19.32
CA CYS A 418 12.37 7.64 18.21
C CYS A 418 11.80 6.28 17.80
N MET A 419 11.29 6.17 16.60
CA MET A 419 10.92 4.89 16.02
C MET A 419 12.15 4.23 15.36
N ALA A 420 12.24 2.90 15.39
CA ALA A 420 13.29 2.14 14.74
C ALA A 420 12.66 1.10 13.78
N ALA A 421 12.25 1.57 12.61
CA ALA A 421 11.53 0.80 11.61
C ALA A 421 11.89 1.21 10.18
N TRP A 422 11.54 0.40 9.19
CA TRP A 422 11.67 0.77 7.79
C TRP A 422 10.97 2.09 7.48
N CYS A 423 9.76 2.28 8.00
CA CYS A 423 8.98 3.48 7.69
C CYS A 423 9.53 4.74 8.37
N HIS A 424 9.98 4.68 9.60
CA HIS A 424 10.47 5.84 10.36
C HIS A 424 11.73 5.49 11.17
N GLY A 425 12.67 6.44 11.21
CA GLY A 425 13.89 6.34 12.02
C GLY A 425 15.02 5.56 11.36
N ALA A 426 15.94 5.08 12.18
CA ALA A 426 17.24 4.58 11.77
C ALA A 426 17.22 3.44 10.71
N PRO A 427 16.39 2.39 10.78
CA PRO A 427 16.47 1.30 9.81
C PRO A 427 16.22 1.75 8.37
N GLY A 428 15.19 2.56 8.12
CA GLY A 428 14.92 3.10 6.79
C GLY A 428 16.04 4.01 6.30
N ILE A 429 16.63 4.81 7.20
CA ILE A 429 17.80 5.65 6.90
C ILE A 429 18.99 4.77 6.54
N LEU A 430 19.26 3.71 7.32
CA LEU A 430 20.34 2.75 7.03
C LEU A 430 20.21 2.17 5.62
N LEU A 431 19.00 1.69 5.25
CA LEU A 431 18.76 1.13 3.93
C LEU A 431 19.09 2.13 2.82
N ALA A 432 18.50 3.32 2.90
CA ALA A 432 18.71 4.34 1.87
C ALA A 432 20.18 4.78 1.78
N ARG A 433 20.83 5.06 2.92
CA ARG A 433 22.24 5.50 2.94
C ARG A 433 23.18 4.42 2.44
N SER A 434 22.94 3.14 2.76
CA SER A 434 23.74 2.02 2.23
C SER A 434 23.64 1.93 0.70
N LYS A 435 22.42 2.04 0.16
CA LYS A 435 22.20 2.05 -1.30
C LYS A 435 22.76 3.30 -1.99
N MET A 436 22.84 4.43 -1.30
CA MET A 436 23.44 5.67 -1.81
C MET A 436 24.98 5.67 -1.73
N TYR A 437 25.58 4.87 -0.84
CA TYR A 437 26.99 4.97 -0.45
C TYR A 437 27.95 5.02 -1.65
N ASN A 438 27.77 4.10 -2.60
CA ASN A 438 28.60 4.06 -3.80
C ASN A 438 28.24 5.17 -4.81
N LEU A 439 27.00 5.64 -4.85
CA LEU A 439 26.52 6.68 -5.78
C LEU A 439 27.06 8.08 -5.42
N VAL A 440 27.34 8.32 -4.14
CA VAL A 440 27.82 9.63 -3.66
C VAL A 440 29.33 9.70 -3.41
N LYS A 441 30.09 8.66 -3.81
CA LYS A 441 31.50 8.47 -3.47
C LYS A 441 32.41 9.65 -3.86
N ASP A 442 32.08 10.27 -4.99
CA ASP A 442 32.82 11.42 -5.52
C ASP A 442 32.16 12.78 -5.19
N SER A 443 31.18 12.78 -4.30
CA SER A 443 30.46 13.98 -3.87
C SER A 443 30.93 14.50 -2.51
N SER A 444 30.63 15.76 -2.19
CA SER A 444 30.85 16.36 -0.86
C SER A 444 30.03 15.68 0.25
N ASP A 445 29.00 14.92 -0.12
CA ASP A 445 28.06 14.30 0.83
C ASP A 445 28.52 12.93 1.30
N TYR A 446 29.60 12.37 0.72
CA TYR A 446 30.11 11.03 1.06
C TYR A 446 30.34 10.83 2.56
N ILE A 447 31.04 11.77 3.22
CA ILE A 447 31.35 11.68 4.65
C ILE A 447 30.05 11.72 5.50
N THR A 448 29.10 12.58 5.11
CA THR A 448 27.79 12.66 5.79
C THR A 448 27.04 11.33 5.69
N VAL A 449 26.97 10.76 4.50
CA VAL A 449 26.32 9.44 4.27
C VAL A 449 27.00 8.34 5.06
N GLN A 450 28.33 8.32 5.13
CA GLN A 450 29.08 7.35 5.93
C GLN A 450 28.78 7.48 7.42
N CYS A 451 28.80 8.69 7.97
CA CYS A 451 28.43 8.92 9.38
C CYS A 451 26.99 8.51 9.69
N ASP A 452 26.06 8.80 8.76
CA ASP A 452 24.66 8.41 8.90
C ASP A 452 24.51 6.87 8.90
N ILE A 453 25.28 6.13 8.08
CA ILE A 453 25.30 4.66 8.06
C ILE A 453 25.74 4.13 9.44
N GLU A 454 26.83 4.64 10.00
CA GLU A 454 27.36 4.19 11.31
C GLU A 454 26.33 4.42 12.44
N ARG A 455 25.73 5.61 12.49
CA ARG A 455 24.68 5.98 13.45
C ARG A 455 23.43 5.11 13.29
N ALA A 456 22.97 4.94 12.06
CA ALA A 456 21.76 4.18 11.76
C ALA A 456 21.95 2.68 12.02
N LEU A 457 23.13 2.12 11.72
CA LEU A 457 23.49 0.74 12.05
C LEU A 457 23.43 0.49 13.57
N PHE A 458 24.05 1.40 14.34
CA PHE A 458 24.02 1.30 15.80
C PHE A 458 22.58 1.32 16.32
N ALA A 459 21.79 2.31 15.92
CA ALA A 459 20.40 2.46 16.37
C ALA A 459 19.51 1.28 15.93
N THR A 460 19.71 0.76 14.72
CA THR A 460 18.96 -0.40 14.22
C THR A 460 19.24 -1.64 15.04
N LYS A 461 20.51 -1.91 15.36
CA LYS A 461 20.91 -3.04 16.21
C LYS A 461 20.35 -2.92 17.64
N MET A 462 20.32 -1.71 18.19
CA MET A 462 19.92 -1.48 19.59
C MET A 462 18.41 -1.41 19.79
N TYR A 463 17.67 -0.86 18.82
CA TYR A 463 16.26 -0.50 19.00
C TYR A 463 15.32 -1.08 17.95
N GLY A 464 15.85 -1.74 16.90
CA GLY A 464 15.09 -2.21 15.76
C GLY A 464 14.30 -3.50 15.98
N PHE A 465 14.43 -4.14 17.16
CA PHE A 465 13.77 -5.42 17.43
C PHE A 465 12.59 -5.22 18.37
N THR A 466 11.43 -5.76 17.94
CA THR A 466 10.14 -5.53 18.57
C THR A 466 9.39 -6.86 18.76
N ASP A 467 8.15 -6.77 19.20
CA ASP A 467 7.20 -7.89 19.27
C ASP A 467 6.48 -8.18 17.95
N ASN A 468 6.76 -7.39 16.90
CA ASN A 468 6.15 -7.50 15.57
C ASN A 468 7.16 -8.03 14.55
N ASP A 469 6.70 -8.85 13.60
CA ASP A 469 7.56 -9.51 12.61
C ASP A 469 7.29 -9.07 11.16
N CYS A 470 6.45 -8.05 10.90
CA CYS A 470 6.16 -7.55 9.55
C CYS A 470 7.36 -6.82 8.89
N LEU A 471 7.21 -6.44 7.63
CA LEU A 471 8.27 -5.72 6.89
C LEU A 471 8.34 -4.23 7.25
N CYS A 472 7.20 -3.56 7.42
CA CYS A 472 7.18 -2.11 7.60
C CYS A 472 7.81 -1.66 8.93
N HIS A 473 7.47 -2.33 10.03
CA HIS A 473 7.88 -1.91 11.38
C HIS A 473 8.20 -3.09 12.30
N GLY A 474 8.60 -4.22 11.72
CA GLY A 474 8.88 -5.44 12.46
C GLY A 474 10.25 -6.03 12.17
N ASN A 475 10.50 -7.17 12.82
CA ASN A 475 11.80 -7.83 12.86
C ASN A 475 12.26 -8.31 11.47
N LEU A 476 11.37 -8.84 10.61
CA LEU A 476 11.77 -9.26 9.26
C LEU A 476 12.21 -8.08 8.40
N GLY A 477 11.52 -6.94 8.47
CA GLY A 477 11.95 -5.74 7.75
C GLY A 477 13.32 -5.24 8.22
N ASN A 478 13.53 -5.13 9.52
CA ASN A 478 14.78 -4.63 10.05
C ASN A 478 15.95 -5.61 9.86
N THR A 479 15.71 -6.94 9.92
CA THR A 479 16.75 -7.93 9.57
C THR A 479 17.06 -7.93 8.07
N GLU A 480 16.07 -7.69 7.21
CA GLU A 480 16.29 -7.55 5.76
C GLU A 480 17.13 -6.30 5.43
N ILE A 481 16.85 -5.18 6.09
CA ILE A 481 17.65 -3.95 5.97
C ILE A 481 19.11 -4.18 6.39
N LEU A 482 19.34 -4.88 7.48
CA LEU A 482 20.69 -5.22 7.94
C LEU A 482 21.40 -6.20 6.97
N LEU A 483 20.67 -7.10 6.32
CA LEU A 483 21.22 -7.94 5.25
C LEU A 483 21.60 -7.12 4.00
N GLU A 484 20.76 -6.16 3.59
CA GLU A 484 21.09 -5.27 2.48
C GLU A 484 22.31 -4.38 2.82
N TYR A 485 22.37 -3.82 4.04
CA TYR A 485 23.56 -3.13 4.52
C TYR A 485 24.80 -4.01 4.44
N SER A 486 24.73 -5.27 4.92
CA SER A 486 25.86 -6.18 4.93
C SER A 486 26.39 -6.50 3.54
N LYS A 487 25.54 -6.54 2.53
CA LYS A 487 25.93 -6.70 1.12
C LYS A 487 26.68 -5.47 0.58
N GLU A 488 26.13 -4.27 0.81
CA GLU A 488 26.69 -3.02 0.29
C GLU A 488 28.03 -2.66 0.97
N CYS A 489 28.17 -2.98 2.25
CA CYS A 489 29.34 -2.63 3.07
C CYS A 489 30.27 -3.83 3.33
N ASN A 490 29.98 -5.03 2.79
CA ASN A 490 30.75 -6.26 2.98
C ASN A 490 30.95 -6.65 4.45
N ASP A 491 29.90 -6.57 5.26
CA ASP A 491 29.90 -6.91 6.69
C ASP A 491 29.39 -8.35 6.93
N GLU A 492 30.29 -9.33 6.84
CA GLU A 492 29.94 -10.75 6.99
C GLU A 492 29.46 -11.10 8.42
N GLU A 493 29.90 -10.38 9.44
CA GLU A 493 29.45 -10.61 10.83
C GLU A 493 27.95 -10.27 10.96
N VAL A 494 27.53 -9.10 10.50
CA VAL A 494 26.13 -8.71 10.46
C VAL A 494 25.32 -9.68 9.62
N ARG A 495 25.83 -10.09 8.47
CA ARG A 495 25.17 -11.05 7.60
C ARG A 495 24.85 -12.38 8.31
N HIS A 496 25.85 -12.99 8.94
CA HIS A 496 25.66 -14.25 9.66
C HIS A 496 24.68 -14.11 10.83
N MET A 497 24.78 -13.03 11.58
CA MET A 497 23.88 -12.73 12.69
C MET A 497 22.43 -12.61 12.21
N MET A 498 22.19 -11.91 11.11
CA MET A 498 20.83 -11.74 10.57
C MET A 498 20.24 -13.03 10.00
N LEU A 499 21.04 -13.84 9.32
CA LEU A 499 20.54 -15.14 8.82
C LEU A 499 20.13 -16.07 9.96
N SER A 500 20.83 -16.01 11.11
CA SER A 500 20.46 -16.74 12.33
C SER A 500 19.15 -16.21 12.93
N ALA A 501 19.03 -14.88 13.11
CA ALA A 501 17.82 -14.24 13.63
C ALA A 501 16.59 -14.57 12.78
N ARG A 502 16.71 -14.53 11.45
CA ARG A 502 15.63 -14.85 10.52
C ARG A 502 15.24 -16.34 10.58
N THR A 503 16.17 -17.22 10.91
CA THR A 503 15.86 -18.63 11.18
C THR A 503 15.03 -18.77 12.45
N GLN A 504 15.35 -18.03 13.51
CA GLN A 504 14.52 -18.03 14.73
C GLN A 504 13.11 -17.49 14.46
N ILE A 505 12.98 -16.41 13.69
CA ILE A 505 11.67 -15.88 13.29
C ILE A 505 10.89 -16.92 12.48
N ALA A 506 11.55 -17.66 11.57
CA ALA A 506 10.90 -18.75 10.83
C ALA A 506 10.36 -19.84 11.77
N MET A 507 11.11 -20.20 12.82
CA MET A 507 10.64 -21.15 13.84
C MET A 507 9.46 -20.60 14.64
N ASP A 508 9.47 -19.32 14.98
CA ASP A 508 8.37 -18.65 15.66
C ASP A 508 7.09 -18.68 14.80
N ILE A 509 7.23 -18.49 13.47
CA ILE A 509 6.11 -18.61 12.52
C ILE A 509 5.54 -20.04 12.50
N ILE A 510 6.39 -21.06 12.44
CA ILE A 510 5.96 -22.46 12.47
C ILE A 510 5.16 -22.77 13.75
N ASN A 511 5.62 -22.24 14.88
CA ASN A 511 5.02 -22.43 16.20
C ASN A 511 3.86 -21.47 16.51
N GLU A 512 3.44 -20.64 15.55
CA GLU A 512 2.40 -19.60 15.69
C GLU A 512 2.71 -18.52 16.75
N ASN A 513 3.98 -18.37 17.10
CA ASN A 513 4.46 -17.36 18.05
C ASN A 513 5.00 -16.12 17.34
N TYR A 514 4.26 -15.59 16.37
CA TYR A 514 4.60 -14.40 15.61
C TYR A 514 3.42 -13.42 15.58
N ASP A 515 3.70 -12.15 15.30
CA ASP A 515 2.69 -11.14 15.08
C ASP A 515 3.04 -10.25 13.88
N CYS A 516 2.01 -9.85 13.11
CA CYS A 516 2.15 -8.92 11.99
C CYS A 516 1.20 -7.72 12.13
N ALA A 517 0.32 -7.73 13.13
CA ALA A 517 -0.66 -6.69 13.36
C ALA A 517 -0.24 -5.77 14.53
N ARG A 518 -0.79 -4.57 14.56
CA ARG A 518 -0.71 -3.72 15.76
C ARG A 518 -1.46 -4.38 16.93
N SER A 519 -1.10 -3.99 18.15
CA SER A 519 -1.54 -4.59 19.42
C SER A 519 -3.05 -4.80 19.61
N TYR A 520 -3.90 -4.12 18.85
CA TYR A 520 -5.37 -4.23 18.92
C TYR A 520 -5.99 -5.24 17.95
N LEU A 521 -5.20 -5.90 17.09
CA LEU A 521 -5.64 -6.95 16.18
C LEU A 521 -5.01 -8.31 16.54
N HIS A 522 -4.81 -8.58 17.82
CA HIS A 522 -4.19 -9.82 18.26
C HIS A 522 -4.81 -11.06 17.63
N GLY A 523 -3.94 -11.91 17.08
CA GLY A 523 -4.33 -13.16 16.43
C GLY A 523 -4.87 -13.01 15.01
N TYR A 524 -5.17 -11.80 14.52
CA TYR A 524 -5.53 -11.60 13.12
C TYR A 524 -4.28 -11.52 12.26
N LYS A 525 -4.12 -12.45 11.34
CA LYS A 525 -3.02 -12.47 10.38
C LYS A 525 -3.42 -11.66 9.16
N ILE A 526 -2.94 -10.42 9.08
CA ILE A 526 -3.18 -9.49 7.96
C ILE A 526 -2.59 -10.12 6.68
N PRO A 527 -3.35 -10.21 5.57
CA PRO A 527 -2.86 -10.85 4.36
C PRO A 527 -1.87 -10.00 3.56
N GLY A 528 -1.93 -8.66 3.66
CA GLY A 528 -1.15 -7.70 2.88
C GLY A 528 0.36 -7.88 2.96
N PHE A 529 1.12 -7.02 2.25
CA PHE A 529 2.55 -7.20 2.06
C PHE A 529 3.40 -6.49 3.14
N MET A 530 3.32 -5.17 3.24
CA MET A 530 4.24 -4.42 4.12
C MET A 530 3.94 -4.65 5.61
N THR A 531 2.68 -4.78 5.97
CA THR A 531 2.22 -4.99 7.35
C THR A 531 1.69 -6.40 7.59
N GLY A 532 1.71 -7.28 6.59
CA GLY A 532 1.06 -8.58 6.64
C GLY A 532 1.95 -9.77 6.32
N ILE A 533 1.32 -10.94 6.31
CA ILE A 533 2.04 -12.22 6.22
C ILE A 533 2.57 -12.54 4.83
N SER A 534 2.00 -11.97 3.74
CA SER A 534 2.54 -12.21 2.39
C SER A 534 3.94 -11.61 2.22
N GLY A 535 4.18 -10.41 2.78
CA GLY A 535 5.52 -9.83 2.79
C GLY A 535 6.51 -10.60 3.67
N MET A 536 6.04 -11.13 4.81
CA MET A 536 6.86 -12.01 5.64
C MET A 536 7.31 -13.25 4.85
N GLY A 537 6.39 -13.87 4.11
CA GLY A 537 6.67 -15.02 3.24
C GLY A 537 7.65 -14.68 2.12
N TYR A 538 7.45 -13.54 1.44
CA TYR A 538 8.35 -13.07 0.39
C TYR A 538 9.75 -12.77 0.92
N SER A 539 9.85 -12.11 2.06
CA SER A 539 11.13 -11.81 2.70
C SER A 539 11.90 -13.07 3.06
N LEU A 540 11.25 -14.10 3.65
CA LEU A 540 11.89 -15.39 3.91
C LEU A 540 12.27 -16.13 2.62
N LEU A 541 11.48 -15.97 1.55
CA LEU A 541 11.78 -16.57 0.26
C LEU A 541 13.06 -15.98 -0.36
N ARG A 542 13.33 -14.67 -0.16
CA ARG A 542 14.59 -14.02 -0.55
C ARG A 542 15.82 -14.61 0.11
N ASP A 543 15.71 -15.21 1.30
CA ASP A 543 16.84 -15.91 1.92
C ASP A 543 17.23 -17.18 1.16
N LEU A 544 16.28 -17.80 0.46
CA LEU A 544 16.47 -19.02 -0.34
C LEU A 544 16.79 -18.70 -1.81
N TYR A 545 16.25 -17.56 -2.31
CA TYR A 545 16.37 -17.07 -3.68
C TYR A 545 16.83 -15.61 -3.67
N PRO A 546 18.15 -15.36 -3.45
CA PRO A 546 18.70 -14.00 -3.29
C PRO A 546 18.57 -13.09 -4.53
N GLU A 547 18.24 -13.67 -5.68
CA GLU A 547 17.96 -12.94 -6.93
C GLU A 547 16.60 -12.25 -6.95
N LEU A 548 15.70 -12.56 -6.00
CA LEU A 548 14.41 -11.87 -5.88
C LEU A 548 14.63 -10.40 -5.46
N PRO A 549 13.93 -9.45 -6.10
CA PRO A 549 14.08 -8.02 -5.82
C PRO A 549 13.89 -7.64 -4.36
N CYS A 550 14.65 -6.65 -3.89
CA CYS A 550 14.44 -6.02 -2.58
C CYS A 550 13.31 -5.00 -2.66
N ILE A 551 12.12 -5.42 -2.24
CA ILE A 551 10.93 -4.56 -2.29
C ILE A 551 11.08 -3.34 -1.38
N LEU A 552 11.77 -3.48 -0.23
CA LEU A 552 12.00 -2.39 0.72
C LEU A 552 12.80 -1.22 0.13
N ALA A 553 13.64 -1.49 -0.89
CA ALA A 553 14.46 -0.50 -1.59
C ALA A 553 13.94 -0.17 -3.00
N LEU A 554 12.77 -0.70 -3.41
CA LEU A 554 12.22 -0.57 -4.76
C LEU A 554 13.21 -1.02 -5.86
N GLU A 555 13.97 -2.11 -5.62
CA GLU A 555 14.88 -2.71 -6.62
C GLU A 555 14.14 -3.67 -7.56
N ILE A 556 14.76 -3.97 -8.72
CA ILE A 556 14.29 -4.93 -9.72
C ILE A 556 15.41 -5.87 -10.18
#